data_8949cf05e74ab85194ba27f7ac091caa
#
_entry.id   8949cf05e74ab85194ba27f7ac091caa
#
_cell.length_a   1.000
_cell.length_b   1.000
_cell.length_c   1.000
_cell.angle_alpha   90.00
_cell.angle_beta   90.00
_cell.angle_gamma   90.00
#
_symmetry.space_group_name_H-M   'P 1'
#
loop_
_entity.id
_entity.type
_entity.pdbx_description
1 polymer ?
#
loop_
_entity_poly.entity_id
_entity_poly.type
_entity_poly.pdbx_seq_one_letter_code
_entity_poly.pdbx_strand_id
1 'polypeptide(L)'
;MEYSETEKQMLRDILPGIATQLRGSLANIHAALGRLAPEQARDASTDTDRSAAILCQSYYRILRVVNNLSDAPMLAEEKPLDTENVELVRFLDGLCRQGEALAQLMELRLTFTCPERAHTVAVNREYLARLFWNLVSNAMKFTPRGGTVDVCLRSGQGCVLLSV
;
A
#
# COMPACT_ATOMS: atom_id res chain seq x y z
N MET A 1 -30.45 -7.79 2.76
CA MET A 1 -30.66 -6.71 3.75
C MET A 1 -30.23 -5.44 3.03
N GLU A 2 -31.20 -4.66 2.52
CA GLU A 2 -30.91 -3.38 1.86
C GLU A 2 -30.81 -2.30 2.94
N TYR A 3 -29.65 -1.67 3.05
CA TYR A 3 -29.47 -0.50 3.90
C TYR A 3 -30.20 0.70 3.29
N SER A 4 -30.84 1.51 4.13
CA SER A 4 -31.47 2.74 3.67
C SER A 4 -30.40 3.72 3.16
N GLU A 5 -30.75 4.63 2.23
CA GLU A 5 -29.81 5.62 1.71
C GLU A 5 -29.20 6.50 2.82
N THR A 6 -29.94 6.74 3.89
CA THR A 6 -29.47 7.48 5.07
C THR A 6 -28.39 6.71 5.83
N GLU A 7 -28.53 5.38 5.98
CA GLU A 7 -27.51 4.53 6.63
C GLU A 7 -26.24 4.43 5.78
N LYS A 8 -26.39 4.32 4.47
CA LYS A 8 -25.27 4.33 3.52
C LYS A 8 -24.50 5.66 3.61
N GLN A 9 -25.21 6.78 3.65
CA GLN A 9 -24.60 8.11 3.77
C GLN A 9 -23.86 8.26 5.11
N MET A 10 -24.48 7.84 6.22
CA MET A 10 -23.84 7.87 7.54
C MET A 10 -22.57 7.04 7.61
N LEU A 11 -22.58 5.85 6.99
CA LEU A 11 -21.37 5.01 6.89
C LEU A 11 -20.27 5.68 6.06
N ARG A 12 -20.61 6.35 4.96
CA ARG A 12 -19.65 7.08 4.11
C ARG A 12 -18.95 8.21 4.87
N ASP A 13 -19.69 8.91 5.72
CA ASP A 13 -19.16 10.05 6.46
C ASP A 13 -18.30 9.63 7.67
N ILE A 14 -18.63 8.51 8.30
CA ILE A 14 -17.96 8.04 9.53
C ILE A 14 -16.76 7.15 9.24
N LEU A 15 -16.84 6.27 8.25
CA LEU A 15 -15.80 5.27 7.96
C LEU A 15 -14.41 5.86 7.70
N PRO A 16 -14.24 6.95 6.91
CA PRO A 16 -12.93 7.56 6.68
C PRO A 16 -12.29 8.12 7.96
N GLY A 17 -13.12 8.69 8.85
CA GLY A 17 -12.66 9.20 10.14
C GLY A 17 -12.16 8.10 11.07
N ILE A 18 -12.93 7.02 11.19
CA ILE A 18 -12.55 5.83 11.96
C ILE A 18 -11.27 5.21 11.40
N ALA A 19 -11.19 5.07 10.08
CA ALA A 19 -10.02 4.51 9.42
C ALA A 19 -8.76 5.36 9.66
N THR A 20 -8.88 6.68 9.65
CA THR A 20 -7.78 7.59 9.95
C THR A 20 -7.31 7.46 11.40
N GLN A 21 -8.24 7.38 12.35
CA GLN A 21 -7.92 7.19 13.76
C GLN A 21 -7.26 5.82 14.01
N LEU A 22 -7.76 4.76 13.38
CA LEU A 22 -7.17 3.44 13.47
C LEU A 22 -5.75 3.40 12.88
N ARG A 23 -5.51 4.05 11.73
CA ARG A 23 -4.16 4.18 11.15
C ARG A 23 -3.19 4.85 12.11
N GLY A 24 -3.60 5.93 12.77
CA GLY A 24 -2.79 6.62 13.78
C GLY A 24 -2.44 5.72 14.96
N SER A 25 -3.42 4.99 15.48
CA SER A 25 -3.21 4.04 16.59
C SER A 25 -2.28 2.89 16.19
N LEU A 26 -2.46 2.36 15.00
CA LEU A 26 -1.61 1.32 14.44
C LEU A 26 -0.17 1.80 14.23
N ALA A 27 0.03 3.02 13.73
CA ALA A 27 1.36 3.60 13.58
C ALA A 27 2.10 3.71 14.92
N ASN A 28 1.39 4.08 15.99
CA ASN A 28 1.95 4.12 17.34
C ASN A 28 2.35 2.72 17.85
N ILE A 29 1.51 1.71 17.60
CA ILE A 29 1.83 0.30 17.95
C ILE A 29 3.07 -0.17 17.18
N HIS A 30 3.14 0.13 15.89
CA HIS A 30 4.30 -0.25 15.06
C HIS A 30 5.58 0.43 15.52
N ALA A 31 5.53 1.73 15.85
CA ALA A 31 6.67 2.46 16.39
C ALA A 31 7.11 1.93 17.77
N ALA A 32 6.17 1.49 18.61
CA ALA A 32 6.47 0.86 19.89
C ALA A 32 7.13 -0.52 19.71
N LEU A 33 6.62 -1.33 18.79
CA LEU A 33 7.21 -2.62 18.43
C LEU A 33 8.64 -2.50 17.92
N GLY A 34 8.93 -1.51 17.06
CA GLY A 34 10.27 -1.24 16.56
C GLY A 34 11.27 -0.87 17.67
N ARG A 35 10.79 -0.25 18.76
CA ARG A 35 11.64 0.06 19.95
C ARG A 35 11.84 -1.14 20.86
N LEU A 36 10.81 -1.99 21.02
CA LEU A 36 10.87 -3.16 21.92
C LEU A 36 11.61 -4.34 21.30
N ALA A 37 11.51 -4.50 19.99
CA ALA A 37 12.14 -5.58 19.24
C ALA A 37 12.70 -5.03 17.92
N PRO A 38 13.87 -4.33 17.94
CA PRO A 38 14.49 -3.82 16.73
C PRO A 38 14.76 -4.95 15.74
N GLU A 39 14.42 -4.75 14.47
CA GLU A 39 14.57 -5.79 13.43
C GLU A 39 15.99 -6.30 13.28
N GLN A 40 16.98 -5.43 13.51
CA GLN A 40 18.40 -5.76 13.44
C GLN A 40 18.89 -6.69 14.57
N ALA A 41 18.13 -6.83 15.65
CA ALA A 41 18.46 -7.66 16.80
C ALA A 41 17.62 -8.95 16.87
N ARG A 42 16.77 -9.20 15.87
CA ARG A 42 15.88 -10.37 15.85
C ARG A 42 16.65 -11.61 15.41
N ASP A 43 16.90 -12.47 16.34
CA ASP A 43 17.35 -13.84 16.06
C ASP A 43 16.10 -14.76 16.04
N ALA A 44 15.82 -15.41 14.91
CA ALA A 44 14.60 -16.22 14.70
C ALA A 44 14.44 -17.39 15.70
N SER A 45 15.38 -17.57 16.58
CA SER A 45 15.42 -18.63 17.59
C SER A 45 14.77 -18.26 18.92
N THR A 46 14.48 -16.97 19.18
CA THR A 46 13.90 -16.56 20.47
C THR A 46 12.37 -16.44 20.43
N ASP A 47 11.69 -16.78 21.53
CA ASP A 47 10.24 -16.63 21.67
C ASP A 47 9.78 -15.18 21.55
N THR A 48 10.65 -14.23 21.93
CA THR A 48 10.39 -12.79 21.80
C THR A 48 10.32 -12.38 20.34
N ASP A 49 11.21 -12.90 19.49
CA ASP A 49 11.25 -12.58 18.07
C ASP A 49 10.08 -13.18 17.30
N ARG A 50 9.64 -14.39 17.68
CA ARG A 50 8.40 -14.99 17.18
C ARG A 50 7.19 -14.13 17.53
N SER A 51 7.10 -13.68 18.77
CA SER A 51 6.00 -12.82 19.23
C SER A 51 5.99 -11.48 18.50
N ALA A 52 7.15 -10.86 18.30
CA ALA A 52 7.29 -9.63 17.52
C ALA A 52 6.88 -9.83 16.05
N ALA A 53 7.25 -10.96 15.43
CA ALA A 53 6.85 -11.29 14.06
C ALA A 53 5.33 -11.45 13.94
N ILE A 54 4.67 -12.15 14.89
CA ILE A 54 3.21 -12.31 14.92
C ILE A 54 2.52 -10.95 15.09
N LEU A 55 3.03 -10.09 15.97
CA LEU A 55 2.49 -8.75 16.18
C LEU A 55 2.63 -7.87 14.93
N CYS A 56 3.77 -7.89 14.26
CA CYS A 56 3.97 -7.20 12.99
C CYS A 56 3.01 -7.72 11.91
N GLN A 57 2.85 -9.03 11.80
CA GLN A 57 1.90 -9.63 10.85
C GLN A 57 0.45 -9.20 11.15
N SER A 58 0.06 -9.18 12.42
CA SER A 58 -1.26 -8.74 12.85
C SER A 58 -1.49 -7.25 12.56
N TYR A 59 -0.48 -6.41 12.81
CA TYR A 59 -0.49 -4.99 12.45
C TYR A 59 -0.80 -4.78 10.96
N TYR A 60 -0.04 -5.43 10.07
CA TYR A 60 -0.26 -5.29 8.62
C TYR A 60 -1.62 -5.83 8.17
N ARG A 61 -2.11 -6.89 8.81
CA ARG A 61 -3.45 -7.43 8.54
C ARG A 61 -4.54 -6.41 8.89
N ILE A 62 -4.46 -5.78 10.07
CA ILE A 62 -5.42 -4.78 10.50
C ILE A 62 -5.31 -3.52 9.62
N LEU A 63 -4.09 -3.06 9.32
CA LEU A 63 -3.88 -1.91 8.45
C LEU A 63 -4.52 -2.11 7.06
N ARG A 64 -4.44 -3.31 6.51
CA ARG A 64 -5.11 -3.64 5.24
C ARG A 64 -6.63 -3.57 5.36
N VAL A 65 -7.21 -4.09 6.44
CA VAL A 65 -8.66 -4.01 6.68
C VAL A 65 -9.11 -2.55 6.80
N VAL A 66 -8.35 -1.73 7.52
CA VAL A 66 -8.63 -0.30 7.69
C VAL A 66 -8.55 0.45 6.37
N ASN A 67 -7.56 0.14 5.52
CA ASN A 67 -7.45 0.74 4.19
C ASN A 67 -8.62 0.33 3.29
N ASN A 68 -8.99 -0.95 3.27
CA ASN A 68 -10.14 -1.43 2.51
C ASN A 68 -11.46 -0.79 3.00
N LEU A 69 -11.58 -0.56 4.30
CA LEU A 69 -12.75 0.10 4.88
C LEU A 69 -12.87 1.57 4.45
N SER A 70 -11.73 2.26 4.32
CA SER A 70 -11.68 3.63 3.79
C SER A 70 -12.06 3.71 2.32
N ASP A 71 -11.73 2.69 1.55
CA ASP A 71 -11.92 2.67 0.09
C ASP A 71 -13.34 2.17 -0.30
N ALA A 72 -14.00 1.40 0.58
CA ALA A 72 -15.31 0.81 0.32
C ALA A 72 -16.42 1.85 -0.02
N PRO A 73 -16.55 3.00 0.66
CA PRO A 73 -17.55 4.00 0.30
C PRO A 73 -17.31 4.62 -1.06
N MET A 74 -16.05 4.79 -1.47
CA MET A 74 -15.69 5.41 -2.75
C MET A 74 -15.91 4.47 -3.94
N LEU A 75 -15.74 3.16 -3.74
CA LEU A 75 -16.03 2.14 -4.75
C LEU A 75 -17.52 1.93 -4.96
N ALA A 76 -18.36 2.32 -3.98
CA ALA A 76 -19.81 2.25 -4.08
C ALA A 76 -20.44 3.47 -4.79
N GLU A 77 -19.68 4.54 -5.02
CA GLU A 77 -20.13 5.69 -5.80
C GLU A 77 -19.84 5.47 -7.28
N GLU A 78 -20.89 5.41 -8.11
CA GLU A 78 -20.78 5.44 -9.59
C GLU A 78 -20.40 6.83 -10.12
N LYS A 79 -19.76 7.68 -9.32
CA LYS A 79 -19.29 8.97 -9.80
C LYS A 79 -18.07 8.78 -10.70
N PRO A 80 -18.05 9.47 -11.85
CA PRO A 80 -16.85 9.49 -12.67
C PRO A 80 -15.67 10.00 -11.84
N LEU A 81 -14.57 9.24 -11.86
CA LEU A 81 -13.34 9.64 -11.19
C LEU A 81 -12.79 10.90 -11.85
N ASP A 82 -12.44 11.89 -11.05
CA ASP A 82 -11.66 13.02 -11.54
C ASP A 82 -10.31 12.51 -12.05
N THR A 83 -10.11 12.56 -13.35
CA THR A 83 -8.87 12.11 -13.99
C THR A 83 -8.06 13.30 -14.47
N GLU A 84 -6.75 13.20 -14.33
CA GLU A 84 -5.78 14.13 -14.88
C GLU A 84 -4.77 13.41 -15.78
N ASN A 85 -4.13 14.14 -16.67
CA ASN A 85 -3.05 13.58 -17.49
C ASN A 85 -1.81 13.38 -16.65
N VAL A 86 -1.49 12.11 -16.37
CA VAL A 86 -0.33 11.72 -15.56
C VAL A 86 0.72 11.08 -16.46
N GLU A 87 1.96 11.56 -16.37
CA GLU A 87 3.12 10.91 -16.96
C GLU A 87 3.52 9.75 -16.05
N LEU A 88 3.14 8.52 -16.45
CA LEU A 88 3.20 7.32 -15.62
C LEU A 88 4.63 6.92 -15.23
N VAL A 89 5.57 7.01 -16.17
CA VAL A 89 6.95 6.55 -15.93
C VAL A 89 7.58 7.37 -14.81
N ARG A 90 7.48 8.69 -14.91
CA ARG A 90 8.01 9.62 -13.91
C ARG A 90 7.28 9.49 -12.57
N PHE A 91 5.96 9.30 -12.63
CA PHE A 91 5.13 9.19 -11.43
C PHE A 91 5.47 7.91 -10.64
N LEU A 92 5.51 6.75 -11.32
CA LEU A 92 5.80 5.46 -10.69
C LEU A 92 7.28 5.35 -10.25
N ASP A 93 8.23 5.89 -11.01
CA ASP A 93 9.63 6.00 -10.58
C ASP A 93 9.75 6.80 -9.27
N GLY A 94 9.02 7.91 -9.18
CA GLY A 94 8.96 8.72 -7.95
C GLY A 94 8.43 7.94 -6.75
N LEU A 95 7.37 7.14 -6.93
CA LEU A 95 6.83 6.27 -5.87
C LEU A 95 7.80 5.15 -5.49
N CYS A 96 8.48 4.53 -6.47
CA CYS A 96 9.50 3.52 -6.20
C CYS A 96 10.65 4.08 -5.36
N ARG A 97 11.16 5.27 -5.71
CA ARG A 97 12.21 5.93 -4.91
C ARG A 97 11.78 6.23 -3.49
N GLN A 98 10.52 6.61 -3.28
CA GLN A 98 9.98 6.78 -1.92
C GLN A 98 9.94 5.45 -1.15
N GLY A 99 9.70 4.34 -1.84
CA GLY A 99 9.67 3.00 -1.26
C GLY A 99 11.05 2.38 -0.99
N GLU A 100 12.11 2.87 -1.63
CA GLU A 100 13.47 2.30 -1.50
C GLU A 100 13.96 2.27 -0.05
N ALA A 101 13.75 3.35 0.71
CA ALA A 101 14.16 3.40 2.11
C ALA A 101 13.44 2.33 2.96
N LEU A 102 12.15 2.10 2.69
CA LEU A 102 11.38 1.05 3.37
C LEU A 102 11.85 -0.34 2.95
N ALA A 103 12.10 -0.56 1.66
CA ALA A 103 12.62 -1.82 1.15
C ALA A 103 13.98 -2.15 1.77
N GLN A 104 14.89 -1.17 1.87
CA GLN A 104 16.19 -1.33 2.51
C GLN A 104 16.08 -1.72 3.99
N LEU A 105 15.14 -1.12 4.74
CA LEU A 105 14.86 -1.50 6.14
C LEU A 105 14.37 -2.94 6.28
N MET A 106 13.74 -3.49 5.24
CA MET A 106 13.30 -4.88 5.16
C MET A 106 14.35 -5.81 4.53
N GLU A 107 15.56 -5.31 4.26
CA GLU A 107 16.62 -6.03 3.54
C GLU A 107 16.18 -6.50 2.14
N LEU A 108 15.32 -5.73 1.48
CA LEU A 108 14.82 -5.99 0.14
C LEU A 108 15.39 -4.97 -0.86
N ARG A 109 15.41 -5.35 -2.12
CA ARG A 109 15.67 -4.45 -3.23
C ARG A 109 14.36 -4.14 -3.96
N LEU A 110 14.03 -2.86 -4.11
CA LEU A 110 12.92 -2.40 -4.93
C LEU A 110 13.48 -1.85 -6.25
N THR A 111 12.98 -2.34 -7.37
CA THR A 111 13.40 -1.88 -8.69
C THR A 111 12.21 -1.44 -9.53
N PHE A 112 12.43 -0.47 -10.42
CA PHE A 112 11.45 -0.01 -11.38
C PHE A 112 11.99 -0.19 -12.80
N THR A 113 11.23 -0.88 -13.63
CA THR A 113 11.59 -1.14 -15.03
C THR A 113 10.47 -0.68 -15.95
N CYS A 114 10.82 0.16 -16.91
CA CYS A 114 9.93 0.55 -18.00
C CYS A 114 10.74 0.63 -19.28
N PRO A 115 10.39 -0.11 -20.34
CA PRO A 115 11.07 -0.03 -21.63
C PRO A 115 10.81 1.28 -22.36
N GLU A 116 9.78 2.03 -21.98
CA GLU A 116 9.37 3.27 -22.60
C GLU A 116 9.90 4.47 -21.82
N ARG A 117 10.18 5.59 -22.55
CA ARG A 117 10.74 6.79 -21.93
C ARG A 117 9.67 7.70 -21.31
N ALA A 118 8.46 7.69 -21.86
CA ALA A 118 7.34 8.48 -21.36
C ALA A 118 6.03 7.86 -21.79
N HIS A 119 5.04 7.90 -20.91
CA HIS A 119 3.68 7.42 -21.19
C HIS A 119 2.67 8.23 -20.37
N THR A 120 1.85 9.01 -21.06
CA THR A 120 0.83 9.85 -20.41
C THR A 120 -0.55 9.24 -20.58
N VAL A 121 -1.27 9.08 -19.48
CA VAL A 121 -2.65 8.58 -19.45
C VAL A 121 -3.53 9.44 -18.55
N ALA A 122 -4.82 9.48 -18.84
CA ALA A 122 -5.82 10.12 -18.00
C ALA A 122 -6.20 9.17 -16.87
N VAL A 123 -5.74 9.45 -15.65
CA VAL A 123 -6.01 8.63 -14.46
C VAL A 123 -6.19 9.51 -13.23
N ASN A 124 -6.84 8.98 -12.22
CA ASN A 124 -6.84 9.59 -10.90
C ASN A 124 -5.52 9.26 -10.22
N ARG A 125 -4.70 10.27 -9.98
CA ARG A 125 -3.35 10.14 -9.43
C ARG A 125 -3.33 9.55 -8.03
N GLU A 126 -4.30 9.91 -7.20
CA GLU A 126 -4.40 9.42 -5.82
C GLU A 126 -4.72 7.92 -5.79
N TYR A 127 -5.69 7.48 -6.60
CA TYR A 127 -6.02 6.06 -6.71
C TYR A 127 -4.88 5.24 -7.30
N LEU A 128 -4.17 5.78 -8.29
CA LEU A 128 -3.01 5.12 -8.85
C LEU A 128 -1.90 4.94 -7.79
N ALA A 129 -1.64 5.97 -6.97
CA ALA A 129 -0.69 5.85 -5.86
C ALA A 129 -1.12 4.80 -4.84
N ARG A 130 -2.41 4.76 -4.47
CA ARG A 130 -2.95 3.75 -3.55
C ARG A 130 -2.82 2.33 -4.11
N LEU A 131 -3.18 2.15 -5.39
CA LEU A 131 -3.01 0.87 -6.08
C LEU A 131 -1.54 0.42 -6.05
N PHE A 132 -0.62 1.31 -6.41
CA PHE A 132 0.81 1.06 -6.37
C PHE A 132 1.27 0.58 -4.99
N TRP A 133 0.94 1.34 -3.94
CA TRP A 133 1.35 0.98 -2.58
C TRP A 133 0.72 -0.32 -2.08
N ASN A 134 -0.50 -0.64 -2.47
CA ASN A 134 -1.13 -1.91 -2.15
C ASN A 134 -0.40 -3.09 -2.80
N LEU A 135 0.00 -2.97 -4.05
CA LEU A 135 0.75 -4.02 -4.76
C LEU A 135 2.16 -4.18 -4.18
N VAL A 136 2.91 -3.08 -4.06
CA VAL A 136 4.30 -3.09 -3.59
C VAL A 136 4.40 -3.55 -2.14
N SER A 137 3.52 -3.09 -1.24
CA SER A 137 3.53 -3.53 0.15
C SER A 137 3.20 -5.02 0.29
N ASN A 138 2.30 -5.56 -0.53
CA ASN A 138 2.04 -6.99 -0.57
C ASN A 138 3.27 -7.76 -1.07
N ALA A 139 3.90 -7.31 -2.15
CA ALA A 139 5.10 -7.93 -2.69
C ALA A 139 6.24 -7.93 -1.65
N MET A 140 6.53 -6.79 -1.03
CA MET A 140 7.55 -6.68 0.02
C MET A 140 7.29 -7.64 1.18
N LYS A 141 6.03 -7.78 1.60
CA LYS A 141 5.65 -8.65 2.72
C LYS A 141 5.91 -10.12 2.45
N PHE A 142 5.76 -10.58 1.20
CA PHE A 142 5.90 -11.97 0.83
C PHE A 142 7.26 -12.31 0.21
N THR A 143 8.09 -11.31 -0.01
CA THR A 143 9.46 -11.50 -0.49
C THR A 143 10.39 -11.80 0.69
N PRO A 144 11.18 -12.88 0.64
CA PRO A 144 12.14 -13.18 1.69
C PRO A 144 13.27 -12.14 1.72
N ARG A 145 13.92 -11.99 2.87
CA ARG A 145 15.09 -11.10 3.04
C ARG A 145 16.15 -11.38 1.99
N GLY A 146 16.79 -10.36 1.49
CA GLY A 146 17.74 -10.44 0.37
C GLY A 146 17.08 -10.53 -1.01
N GLY A 147 15.75 -10.63 -1.05
CA GLY A 147 14.99 -10.71 -2.30
C GLY A 147 14.81 -9.37 -3.00
N THR A 148 14.21 -9.43 -4.19
CA THR A 148 13.92 -8.26 -5.02
C THR A 148 12.43 -8.18 -5.31
N VAL A 149 11.88 -6.98 -5.23
CA VAL A 149 10.53 -6.63 -5.70
C VAL A 149 10.68 -5.80 -6.97
N ASP A 150 10.22 -6.34 -8.09
CA ASP A 150 10.33 -5.70 -9.39
C ASP A 150 8.99 -5.08 -9.79
N VAL A 151 8.96 -3.76 -9.94
CA VAL A 151 7.84 -3.03 -10.51
C VAL A 151 8.09 -2.82 -11.99
N CYS A 152 7.19 -3.32 -12.83
CA CYS A 152 7.34 -3.21 -14.28
C CYS A 152 6.12 -2.51 -14.90
N LEU A 153 6.37 -1.49 -15.72
CA LEU A 153 5.36 -0.81 -16.52
C LEU A 153 5.58 -1.19 -17.98
N ARG A 154 4.52 -1.64 -18.66
CA ARG A 154 4.52 -1.95 -20.08
C ARG A 154 3.30 -1.34 -20.75
N SER A 155 3.43 -0.88 -21.98
CA SER A 155 2.30 -0.45 -22.80
C SER A 155 2.13 -1.34 -24.03
N GLY A 156 0.88 -1.47 -24.50
CA GLY A 156 0.57 -2.19 -25.71
C GLY A 156 -0.94 -2.22 -25.98
N GLN A 157 -1.31 -2.19 -27.25
CA GLN A 157 -2.70 -2.32 -27.72
C GLN A 157 -3.70 -1.35 -27.05
N GLY A 158 -3.28 -0.11 -26.73
CA GLY A 158 -4.15 0.90 -26.12
C GLY A 158 -4.35 0.74 -24.61
N CYS A 159 -3.61 -0.14 -23.96
CA CYS A 159 -3.63 -0.33 -22.51
C CYS A 159 -2.22 -0.21 -21.92
N VAL A 160 -2.19 0.02 -20.59
CA VAL A 160 -0.97 0.04 -19.80
C VAL A 160 -1.08 -1.03 -18.74
N LEU A 161 -0.04 -1.84 -18.60
CA LEU A 161 0.07 -2.92 -17.62
C LEU A 161 1.11 -2.54 -16.57
N LEU A 162 0.66 -2.42 -15.32
CA LEU A 162 1.52 -2.33 -14.14
C LEU A 162 1.58 -3.71 -13.48
N SER A 163 2.77 -4.24 -13.31
CA SER A 163 3.02 -5.50 -12.60
C SER A 163 4.04 -5.31 -11.50
N VAL A 164 3.87 -6.07 -10.41
CA VAL A 164 4.76 -6.10 -9.26
C VAL A 164 5.01 -7.55 -8.88
#